data_1e5da2ebe4f5f35b31749ce52cafef47
#
_entry.id   1e5da2ebe4f5f35b31749ce52cafef47
#
_cell.length_a   1.000
_cell.length_b   1.000
_cell.length_c   1.000
_cell.angle_alpha   90.00
_cell.angle_beta   90.00
_cell.angle_gamma   90.00
#
_symmetry.space_group_name_H-M   'P 1'
#
loop_
_entity.id
_entity.type
_entity.pdbx_description
1 polymer ?
#
loop_
_entity_poly.entity_id
_entity_poly.type
_entity_poly.pdbx_seq_one_letter_code
_entity_poly.pdbx_strand_id
1 'polypeptide(L)'
;MIKKWTLTIPELSGEEVRRAYVYVPTDWAKHPQRRYSVLYMFDGQNVFYDKDATYGKSWGMKEFLERHKVPLIVAAVECSHLLPCKRLCEYSPYSFSARRWGTVTGEGKETMEWLVNVFKPYVDKHFPTLPDREHTFIGGSSMGGLMSLYAVTEYNHVFSRAAALSPALSFSPREVDALLKHTRLPGDTIIYMSAGERELSPAAARRFGKAAQHLLSQGIAADCRIIPDGEHCEACWEKEIPLFLHFLMSK
;
A
#
# COMPACT_ATOMS: atom_id res chain seq x y z
N MET A 1 0.72 -5.49 19.61
CA MET A 1 -0.45 -6.43 19.67
C MET A 1 -1.23 -6.30 18.36
N ILE A 2 -1.74 -7.44 17.78
CA ILE A 2 -2.58 -7.39 16.58
C ILE A 2 -4.03 -7.73 16.97
N LYS A 3 -4.95 -6.87 16.58
CA LYS A 3 -6.40 -7.14 16.55
C LYS A 3 -6.77 -7.67 15.17
N LYS A 4 -7.60 -8.72 15.14
CA LYS A 4 -8.04 -9.38 13.91
C LYS A 4 -9.54 -9.64 14.00
N TRP A 5 -10.29 -9.29 12.96
CA TRP A 5 -11.73 -9.56 12.84
C TRP A 5 -12.09 -9.81 11.38
N THR A 6 -13.32 -10.19 11.12
CA THR A 6 -13.85 -10.38 9.78
C THR A 6 -14.82 -9.27 9.41
N LEU A 7 -14.86 -8.95 8.13
CA LEU A 7 -15.80 -8.00 7.53
C LEU A 7 -16.17 -8.45 6.11
N THR A 8 -17.19 -7.84 5.54
CA THR A 8 -17.53 -7.93 4.12
C THR A 8 -17.38 -6.56 3.47
N ILE A 9 -17.22 -6.52 2.15
CA ILE A 9 -17.19 -5.29 1.35
C ILE A 9 -18.23 -5.45 0.23
N PRO A 10 -19.51 -5.22 0.53
CA PRO A 10 -20.61 -5.52 -0.38
C PRO A 10 -20.45 -4.87 -1.76
N GLU A 11 -19.95 -3.64 -1.81
CA GLU A 11 -19.77 -2.87 -3.04
C GLU A 11 -18.70 -3.45 -3.97
N LEU A 12 -17.78 -4.27 -3.43
CA LEU A 12 -16.68 -4.86 -4.18
C LEU A 12 -16.88 -6.34 -4.45
N SER A 13 -17.21 -7.12 -3.42
CA SER A 13 -17.23 -8.58 -3.49
C SER A 13 -18.43 -9.23 -2.79
N GLY A 14 -19.49 -8.45 -2.53
CA GLY A 14 -20.73 -8.96 -1.93
C GLY A 14 -20.47 -9.55 -0.53
N GLU A 15 -20.91 -10.80 -0.34
CA GLU A 15 -20.84 -11.48 0.95
C GLU A 15 -19.48 -12.17 1.24
N GLU A 16 -18.46 -11.93 0.41
CA GLU A 16 -17.13 -12.49 0.66
C GLU A 16 -16.58 -12.00 2.01
N VAL A 17 -16.32 -12.95 2.91
CA VAL A 17 -15.76 -12.65 4.23
C VAL A 17 -14.26 -12.48 4.11
N ARG A 18 -13.76 -11.33 4.56
CA ARG A 18 -12.34 -10.98 4.57
C ARG A 18 -11.86 -10.70 5.98
N ARG A 19 -10.60 -10.92 6.24
CA ARG A 19 -9.97 -10.59 7.52
C ARG A 19 -9.40 -9.18 7.47
N ALA A 20 -9.67 -8.43 8.53
CA ALA A 20 -9.01 -7.17 8.81
C ALA A 20 -8.02 -7.32 9.97
N TYR A 21 -6.94 -6.57 9.92
CA TYR A 21 -5.85 -6.61 10.87
C TYR A 21 -5.48 -5.19 11.28
N VAL A 22 -5.28 -4.98 12.58
CA VAL A 22 -4.68 -3.74 13.07
C VAL A 22 -3.61 -4.07 14.11
N TYR A 23 -2.37 -3.75 13.78
CA TYR A 23 -1.27 -3.75 14.73
C TYR A 23 -1.28 -2.44 15.52
N VAL A 24 -1.21 -2.54 16.84
CA VAL A 24 -1.04 -1.41 17.75
C VAL A 24 0.26 -1.59 18.52
N PRO A 25 1.08 -0.52 18.69
CA PRO A 25 2.32 -0.58 19.45
C PRO A 25 2.13 -1.20 20.82
N THR A 26 3.10 -2.00 21.28
CA THR A 26 2.98 -2.79 22.53
C THR A 26 2.96 -1.94 23.78
N ASP A 27 3.47 -0.71 23.72
CA ASP A 27 3.50 0.25 24.81
C ASP A 27 2.19 1.06 24.98
N TRP A 28 1.25 0.92 24.04
CA TRP A 28 -0.03 1.66 24.06
C TRP A 28 -0.78 1.51 25.39
N ALA A 29 -0.87 0.29 25.92
CA ALA A 29 -1.57 0.04 27.18
C ALA A 29 -0.98 0.80 28.39
N LYS A 30 0.31 1.16 28.30
CA LYS A 30 1.01 1.95 29.33
C LYS A 30 0.87 3.45 29.12
N HIS A 31 0.48 3.88 27.91
CA HIS A 31 0.38 5.27 27.50
C HIS A 31 -0.97 5.55 26.81
N PRO A 32 -2.12 5.47 27.52
CA PRO A 32 -3.46 5.50 26.90
C PRO A 32 -3.79 6.83 26.20
N GLN A 33 -3.06 7.90 26.53
CA GLN A 33 -3.22 9.21 25.87
C GLN A 33 -2.41 9.34 24.58
N ARG A 34 -1.46 8.43 24.33
CA ARG A 34 -0.63 8.49 23.14
C ARG A 34 -1.43 8.13 21.90
N ARG A 35 -1.21 8.88 20.85
CA ARG A 35 -1.77 8.66 19.52
C ARG A 35 -0.65 8.39 18.51
N TYR A 36 -0.97 7.68 17.45
CA TYR A 36 0.02 7.16 16.50
C TYR A 36 -0.40 7.45 15.07
N SER A 37 0.56 7.68 14.20
CA SER A 37 0.36 7.65 12.76
C SER A 37 -0.10 6.26 12.33
N VAL A 38 -0.80 6.18 11.19
CA VAL A 38 -1.33 4.92 10.65
C VAL A 38 -0.80 4.68 9.26
N LEU A 39 -0.24 3.50 9.03
CA LEU A 39 0.05 2.97 7.71
C LEU A 39 -1.05 1.98 7.32
N TYR A 40 -1.83 2.33 6.30
CA TYR A 40 -2.78 1.43 5.67
C TYR A 40 -2.06 0.59 4.63
N MET A 41 -2.16 -0.75 4.71
CA MET A 41 -1.49 -1.66 3.78
C MET A 41 -2.48 -2.50 3.00
N PHE A 42 -2.26 -2.58 1.70
CA PHE A 42 -2.94 -3.53 0.82
C PHE A 42 -2.47 -4.96 1.09
N ASP A 43 -3.27 -5.95 0.68
CA ASP A 43 -2.98 -7.38 0.85
C ASP A 43 -2.73 -7.78 2.32
N GLY A 44 -3.68 -7.46 3.20
CA GLY A 44 -3.57 -7.66 4.65
C GLY A 44 -3.14 -9.06 5.08
N GLN A 45 -3.47 -10.10 4.29
CA GLN A 45 -3.06 -11.48 4.52
C GLN A 45 -1.53 -11.65 4.46
N ASN A 46 -0.83 -10.82 3.68
CA ASN A 46 0.61 -10.93 3.49
C ASN A 46 1.43 -10.07 4.48
N VAL A 47 0.79 -9.27 5.34
CA VAL A 47 1.51 -8.25 6.13
C VAL A 47 2.18 -8.83 7.38
N PHE A 48 1.49 -9.70 8.14
CA PHE A 48 1.87 -9.99 9.51
C PHE A 48 2.27 -11.44 9.81
N TYR A 49 1.65 -12.43 9.16
CA TYR A 49 1.81 -13.83 9.53
C TYR A 49 2.01 -14.73 8.31
N ASP A 50 3.06 -15.52 8.32
CA ASP A 50 3.37 -16.46 7.23
C ASP A 50 2.22 -17.45 6.97
N LYS A 51 1.54 -17.90 8.02
CA LYS A 51 0.38 -18.81 7.90
C LYS A 51 -0.85 -18.21 7.23
N ASP A 52 -0.97 -16.88 7.21
CA ASP A 52 -2.06 -16.17 6.56
C ASP A 52 -1.68 -15.76 5.12
N ALA A 53 -0.38 -15.72 4.82
CA ALA A 53 0.17 -15.19 3.57
C ALA A 53 -0.13 -16.09 2.37
N THR A 54 -0.44 -15.47 1.23
CA THR A 54 -0.81 -16.14 -0.02
C THR A 54 0.24 -17.16 -0.49
N TYR A 55 1.52 -16.84 -0.28
CA TYR A 55 2.66 -17.69 -0.71
C TYR A 55 3.43 -18.27 0.47
N GLY A 56 2.84 -18.29 1.68
CA GLY A 56 3.46 -18.86 2.88
C GLY A 56 4.60 -18.02 3.48
N LYS A 57 4.83 -16.81 2.97
CA LYS A 57 5.78 -15.83 3.51
C LYS A 57 5.10 -14.47 3.61
N SER A 58 5.11 -13.89 4.80
CA SER A 58 4.62 -12.52 5.05
C SER A 58 5.76 -11.50 4.98
N TRP A 59 5.40 -10.23 5.06
CA TRP A 59 6.38 -9.14 5.19
C TRP A 59 7.10 -9.12 6.55
N GLY A 60 6.67 -9.91 7.55
CA GLY A 60 7.25 -9.88 8.89
C GLY A 60 7.08 -8.52 9.59
N MET A 61 6.08 -7.75 9.19
CA MET A 61 5.87 -6.38 9.67
C MET A 61 5.74 -6.31 11.20
N LYS A 62 5.03 -7.28 11.80
CA LYS A 62 4.86 -7.33 13.26
C LYS A 62 6.19 -7.46 13.98
N GLU A 63 7.02 -8.41 13.55
CA GLU A 63 8.32 -8.71 14.15
C GLU A 63 9.26 -7.52 14.05
N PHE A 64 9.23 -6.82 12.91
CA PHE A 64 10.00 -5.60 12.70
C PHE A 64 9.55 -4.47 13.64
N LEU A 65 8.26 -4.17 13.68
CA LEU A 65 7.70 -3.09 14.49
C LEU A 65 7.94 -3.31 15.99
N GLU A 66 7.78 -4.55 16.47
CA GLU A 66 8.01 -4.90 17.88
C GLU A 66 9.50 -4.83 18.25
N ARG A 67 10.39 -5.37 17.42
CA ARG A 67 11.83 -5.34 17.62
C ARG A 67 12.39 -3.92 17.70
N HIS A 68 11.95 -3.06 16.79
CA HIS A 68 12.44 -1.69 16.69
C HIS A 68 11.59 -0.67 17.46
N LYS A 69 10.52 -1.11 18.16
CA LYS A 69 9.60 -0.27 18.94
C LYS A 69 9.08 0.91 18.12
N VAL A 70 8.73 0.67 16.86
CA VAL A 70 8.27 1.71 15.94
C VAL A 70 6.90 2.23 16.42
N PRO A 71 6.73 3.55 16.65
CA PRO A 71 5.48 4.12 17.14
C PRO A 71 4.47 4.33 16.00
N LEU A 72 4.04 3.24 15.36
CA LEU A 72 3.18 3.23 14.19
C LEU A 72 2.08 2.19 14.34
N ILE A 73 0.85 2.55 14.02
CA ILE A 73 -0.24 1.61 13.78
C ILE A 73 -0.16 1.14 12.33
N VAL A 74 -0.36 -0.16 12.10
CA VAL A 74 -0.50 -0.70 10.74
C VAL A 74 -1.86 -1.36 10.62
N ALA A 75 -2.69 -0.85 9.71
CA ALA A 75 -4.04 -1.34 9.43
C ALA A 75 -4.10 -1.95 8.03
N ALA A 76 -4.71 -3.13 7.90
CA ALA A 76 -4.74 -3.85 6.63
C ALA A 76 -6.00 -4.70 6.49
N VAL A 77 -6.45 -4.91 5.26
CA VAL A 77 -7.55 -5.83 4.92
C VAL A 77 -7.08 -6.77 3.82
N GLU A 78 -7.52 -8.03 3.88
CA GLU A 78 -7.26 -9.01 2.82
C GLU A 78 -7.82 -8.53 1.50
N CYS A 79 -7.10 -8.82 0.42
CA CYS A 79 -7.68 -8.69 -0.92
C CYS A 79 -8.77 -9.74 -1.14
N SER A 80 -9.56 -9.59 -2.19
CA SER A 80 -10.50 -10.62 -2.60
C SER A 80 -9.78 -11.89 -3.06
N HIS A 81 -10.35 -13.04 -2.68
CA HIS A 81 -9.94 -14.37 -3.13
C HIS A 81 -10.88 -14.94 -4.21
N LEU A 82 -11.89 -14.19 -4.63
CA LEU A 82 -12.79 -14.61 -5.70
C LEU A 82 -12.06 -14.71 -7.04
N LEU A 83 -12.23 -15.85 -7.68
CA LEU A 83 -11.63 -16.14 -8.97
C LEU A 83 -12.47 -15.60 -10.12
N PRO A 84 -11.86 -15.37 -11.30
CA PRO A 84 -10.44 -15.64 -11.61
C PRO A 84 -9.50 -14.48 -11.31
N CYS A 85 -9.98 -13.26 -11.07
CA CYS A 85 -9.10 -12.08 -11.02
C CYS A 85 -9.62 -10.92 -10.15
N LYS A 86 -10.50 -11.19 -9.19
CA LYS A 86 -11.18 -10.10 -8.42
C LYS A 86 -10.19 -9.16 -7.74
N ARG A 87 -9.10 -9.67 -7.14
CA ARG A 87 -8.03 -8.81 -6.61
C ARG A 87 -7.45 -7.86 -7.68
N LEU A 88 -7.31 -8.31 -8.93
CA LEU A 88 -6.81 -7.44 -9.99
C LEU A 88 -7.81 -6.33 -10.33
N CYS A 89 -9.12 -6.62 -10.28
CA CYS A 89 -10.16 -5.60 -10.46
C CYS A 89 -10.08 -4.56 -9.35
N GLU A 90 -10.13 -5.01 -8.10
CA GLU A 90 -10.11 -4.13 -6.92
C GLU A 90 -8.85 -3.27 -6.82
N TYR A 91 -7.69 -3.81 -7.22
CA TYR A 91 -6.41 -3.11 -7.14
C TYR A 91 -5.97 -2.49 -8.46
N SER A 92 -6.91 -2.24 -9.35
CA SER A 92 -6.68 -1.54 -10.62
C SER A 92 -7.46 -0.24 -10.67
N PRO A 93 -6.80 0.92 -10.68
CA PRO A 93 -7.47 2.21 -10.87
C PRO A 93 -8.15 2.32 -12.24
N TYR A 94 -7.64 1.60 -13.21
CA TYR A 94 -8.08 1.67 -14.62
C TYR A 94 -8.31 0.26 -15.18
N SER A 95 -9.30 0.12 -16.06
CA SER A 95 -9.52 -1.13 -16.78
C SER A 95 -8.37 -1.41 -17.75
N PHE A 96 -8.03 -2.68 -17.90
CA PHE A 96 -6.99 -3.12 -18.84
C PHE A 96 -7.32 -4.49 -19.43
N SER A 97 -6.61 -4.85 -20.49
CA SER A 97 -6.69 -6.18 -21.09
C SER A 97 -5.35 -6.89 -21.00
N ALA A 98 -5.37 -8.14 -20.56
CA ALA A 98 -4.18 -8.97 -20.47
C ALA A 98 -4.46 -10.37 -21.01
N ARG A 99 -3.48 -10.95 -21.72
CA ARG A 99 -3.63 -12.27 -22.39
C ARG A 99 -4.11 -13.36 -21.43
N ARG A 100 -3.67 -13.35 -20.17
CA ARG A 100 -3.99 -14.39 -19.20
C ARG A 100 -5.38 -14.24 -18.59
N TRP A 101 -5.91 -13.01 -18.44
CA TRP A 101 -7.13 -12.72 -17.68
C TRP A 101 -8.24 -12.08 -18.52
N GLY A 102 -8.00 -11.83 -19.81
CA GLY A 102 -8.95 -11.09 -20.66
C GLY A 102 -9.03 -9.61 -20.25
N THR A 103 -10.23 -9.05 -20.31
CA THR A 103 -10.50 -7.70 -19.85
C THR A 103 -10.74 -7.69 -18.34
N VAL A 104 -9.94 -6.93 -17.62
CA VAL A 104 -10.05 -6.66 -16.19
C VAL A 104 -10.68 -5.29 -16.03
N THR A 105 -11.86 -5.23 -15.42
CA THR A 105 -12.51 -3.96 -15.08
C THR A 105 -11.84 -3.37 -13.83
N GLY A 106 -11.39 -2.12 -13.90
CA GLY A 106 -10.78 -1.43 -12.76
C GLY A 106 -11.85 -0.99 -11.77
N GLU A 107 -11.69 -1.39 -10.50
CA GLU A 107 -12.52 -1.04 -9.35
C GLU A 107 -11.66 -0.35 -8.26
N GLY A 108 -10.50 0.17 -8.64
CA GLY A 108 -9.58 0.80 -7.70
C GLY A 108 -10.16 2.05 -7.05
N LYS A 109 -11.02 2.78 -7.75
CA LYS A 109 -11.72 3.93 -7.19
C LYS A 109 -12.67 3.50 -6.08
N GLU A 110 -13.50 2.49 -6.34
CA GLU A 110 -14.44 1.93 -5.36
C GLU A 110 -13.71 1.37 -4.13
N THR A 111 -12.58 0.72 -4.37
CA THR A 111 -11.69 0.22 -3.29
C THR A 111 -11.19 1.37 -2.41
N MET A 112 -10.75 2.47 -3.02
CA MET A 112 -10.30 3.64 -2.27
C MET A 112 -11.44 4.37 -1.56
N GLU A 113 -12.60 4.49 -2.17
CA GLU A 113 -13.77 5.08 -1.54
C GLU A 113 -14.21 4.30 -0.31
N TRP A 114 -14.23 2.95 -0.39
CA TRP A 114 -14.48 2.12 0.78
C TRP A 114 -13.39 2.30 1.85
N LEU A 115 -12.12 2.28 1.46
CA LEU A 115 -11.01 2.45 2.40
C LEU A 115 -11.11 3.78 3.16
N VAL A 116 -11.40 4.87 2.45
CA VAL A 116 -11.44 6.24 2.99
C VAL A 116 -12.71 6.48 3.81
N ASN A 117 -13.85 6.00 3.32
CA ASN A 117 -15.15 6.36 3.90
C ASN A 117 -15.69 5.33 4.91
N VAL A 118 -15.16 4.11 4.91
CA VAL A 118 -15.63 3.02 5.79
C VAL A 118 -14.52 2.51 6.70
N PHE A 119 -13.42 1.99 6.12
CA PHE A 119 -12.39 1.32 6.91
C PHE A 119 -11.56 2.30 7.75
N LYS A 120 -11.09 3.39 7.16
CA LYS A 120 -10.33 4.41 7.90
C LYS A 120 -11.14 5.02 9.07
N PRO A 121 -12.38 5.48 8.91
CA PRO A 121 -13.19 5.97 10.03
C PRO A 121 -13.42 4.93 11.13
N TYR A 122 -13.57 3.65 10.75
CA TYR A 122 -13.66 2.57 11.73
C TYR A 122 -12.37 2.45 12.54
N VAL A 123 -11.21 2.47 11.87
CA VAL A 123 -9.89 2.41 12.53
C VAL A 123 -9.69 3.61 13.46
N ASP A 124 -9.99 4.81 12.99
CA ASP A 124 -9.84 6.04 13.78
C ASP A 124 -10.73 6.07 15.02
N LYS A 125 -11.93 5.49 14.92
CA LYS A 125 -12.87 5.40 16.05
C LYS A 125 -12.44 4.40 17.13
N HIS A 126 -11.80 3.30 16.73
CA HIS A 126 -11.56 2.16 17.64
C HIS A 126 -10.10 2.01 18.09
N PHE A 127 -9.17 2.76 17.48
CA PHE A 127 -7.74 2.68 17.78
C PHE A 127 -7.16 4.08 18.05
N PRO A 128 -6.04 4.19 18.77
CA PRO A 128 -5.45 5.47 19.17
C PRO A 128 -4.70 6.14 18.02
N THR A 129 -5.40 6.51 16.97
CA THR A 129 -4.83 7.12 15.77
C THR A 129 -4.66 8.64 15.86
N LEU A 130 -3.77 9.18 15.03
CA LEU A 130 -3.77 10.56 14.57
C LEU A 130 -4.47 10.56 13.21
N PRO A 131 -5.74 11.04 13.12
CA PRO A 131 -6.58 10.81 11.94
C PRO A 131 -6.32 11.77 10.78
N ASP A 132 -5.49 12.80 11.00
CA ASP A 132 -5.19 13.81 10.01
C ASP A 132 -4.31 13.28 8.86
N ARG A 133 -4.27 14.04 7.77
CA ARG A 133 -3.54 13.72 6.55
C ARG A 133 -2.05 13.48 6.79
N GLU A 134 -1.42 14.29 7.64
CA GLU A 134 0.03 14.23 7.91
C GLU A 134 0.44 12.89 8.54
N HIS A 135 -0.48 12.28 9.30
CA HIS A 135 -0.26 11.04 10.03
C HIS A 135 -0.94 9.81 9.38
N THR A 136 -1.47 9.97 8.16
CA THR A 136 -2.14 8.90 7.42
C THR A 136 -1.30 8.50 6.20
N PHE A 137 -0.76 7.27 6.24
CA PHE A 137 0.15 6.72 5.24
C PHE A 137 -0.51 5.55 4.53
N ILE A 138 -0.06 5.24 3.32
CA ILE A 138 -0.53 4.08 2.56
C ILE A 138 0.64 3.31 1.95
N GLY A 139 0.52 1.98 1.85
CA GLY A 139 1.59 1.18 1.29
C GLY A 139 1.13 -0.19 0.77
N GLY A 140 1.95 -0.77 -0.07
CA GLY A 140 1.74 -2.10 -0.61
C GLY A 140 2.73 -2.44 -1.72
N SER A 141 2.64 -3.66 -2.21
CA SER A 141 3.49 -4.16 -3.29
C SER A 141 2.71 -4.59 -4.52
N SER A 142 3.37 -4.62 -5.67
CA SER A 142 2.76 -5.08 -6.92
C SER A 142 1.52 -4.25 -7.30
N MET A 143 0.34 -4.86 -7.40
CA MET A 143 -0.93 -4.14 -7.57
C MET A 143 -1.22 -3.23 -6.37
N GLY A 144 -0.88 -3.63 -5.13
CA GLY A 144 -0.97 -2.78 -3.95
C GLY A 144 -0.02 -1.57 -4.01
N GLY A 145 1.15 -1.73 -4.63
CA GLY A 145 2.07 -0.63 -4.92
C GLY A 145 1.50 0.36 -5.95
N LEU A 146 0.84 -0.14 -6.99
CA LEU A 146 0.10 0.69 -7.95
C LEU A 146 -1.02 1.48 -7.25
N MET A 147 -1.80 0.80 -6.41
CA MET A 147 -2.86 1.44 -5.61
C MET A 147 -2.30 2.47 -4.62
N SER A 148 -1.10 2.25 -4.07
CA SER A 148 -0.45 3.23 -3.19
C SER A 148 -0.07 4.52 -3.93
N LEU A 149 0.41 4.42 -5.17
CA LEU A 149 0.63 5.57 -6.03
C LEU A 149 -0.69 6.28 -6.38
N TYR A 150 -1.71 5.51 -6.75
CA TYR A 150 -3.05 6.06 -7.02
C TYR A 150 -3.63 6.78 -5.81
N ALA A 151 -3.52 6.17 -4.63
CA ALA A 151 -4.01 6.77 -3.39
C ALA A 151 -3.31 8.08 -3.04
N VAL A 152 -1.98 8.14 -3.12
CA VAL A 152 -1.24 9.37 -2.78
C VAL A 152 -1.43 10.47 -3.83
N THR A 153 -1.88 10.14 -5.04
CA THR A 153 -2.20 11.13 -6.09
C THR A 153 -3.64 11.60 -6.00
N GLU A 154 -4.63 10.72 -6.11
CA GLU A 154 -6.05 11.08 -6.19
C GLU A 154 -6.69 11.34 -4.81
N TYR A 155 -6.15 10.70 -3.77
CA TYR A 155 -6.65 10.85 -2.39
C TYR A 155 -5.58 11.52 -1.48
N ASN A 156 -4.80 12.44 -2.06
CA ASN A 156 -3.75 13.14 -1.33
C ASN A 156 -4.27 13.96 -0.13
N HIS A 157 -5.53 14.37 -0.19
CA HIS A 157 -6.22 15.02 0.94
C HIS A 157 -6.40 14.11 2.16
N VAL A 158 -6.20 12.78 2.00
CA VAL A 158 -6.24 11.78 3.08
C VAL A 158 -4.85 11.21 3.35
N PHE A 159 -4.10 10.87 2.28
CA PHE A 159 -2.80 10.19 2.38
C PHE A 159 -1.67 11.12 1.93
N SER A 160 -0.88 11.62 2.88
CA SER A 160 0.29 12.45 2.53
C SER A 160 1.52 11.65 2.17
N ARG A 161 1.57 10.36 2.53
CA ARG A 161 2.77 9.53 2.43
C ARG A 161 2.46 8.15 1.85
N ALA A 162 3.29 7.69 0.92
CA ALA A 162 3.11 6.39 0.28
C ALA A 162 4.39 5.56 0.19
N ALA A 163 4.25 4.24 0.40
CA ALA A 163 5.26 3.24 0.07
C ALA A 163 4.73 2.35 -1.07
N ALA A 164 5.28 2.52 -2.26
CA ALA A 164 4.91 1.79 -3.48
C ALA A 164 6.04 0.84 -3.88
N LEU A 165 6.00 -0.42 -3.40
CA LEU A 165 7.03 -1.40 -3.67
C LEU A 165 6.68 -2.22 -4.92
N SER A 166 7.62 -2.33 -5.85
CA SER A 166 7.43 -3.07 -7.11
C SER A 166 6.09 -2.76 -7.79
N PRO A 167 5.69 -1.47 -7.94
CA PRO A 167 4.34 -1.13 -8.40
C PRO A 167 4.08 -1.69 -9.80
N ALA A 168 2.87 -2.21 -10.00
CA ALA A 168 2.46 -2.89 -11.23
C ALA A 168 2.21 -1.92 -12.41
N LEU A 169 3.22 -1.10 -12.75
CA LEU A 169 3.16 -0.04 -13.77
C LEU A 169 2.95 -0.54 -15.21
N SER A 170 2.94 -1.86 -15.41
CA SER A 170 2.69 -2.48 -16.71
C SER A 170 1.21 -2.66 -17.03
N PHE A 171 0.34 -2.55 -16.02
CA PHE A 171 -1.10 -2.54 -16.19
C PHE A 171 -1.57 -1.09 -16.35
N SER A 172 -2.30 -0.79 -17.41
CA SER A 172 -2.75 0.57 -17.75
C SER A 172 -1.62 1.62 -17.80
N PRO A 173 -0.50 1.36 -18.53
CA PRO A 173 0.72 2.18 -18.43
C PRO A 173 0.53 3.61 -18.93
N ARG A 174 -0.42 3.87 -19.84
CA ARG A 174 -0.71 5.22 -20.36
C ARG A 174 -1.45 6.06 -19.33
N GLU A 175 -2.42 5.45 -18.67
CA GLU A 175 -3.26 6.08 -17.65
C GLU A 175 -2.44 6.40 -16.40
N VAL A 176 -1.60 5.44 -15.97
CA VAL A 176 -0.68 5.65 -14.83
C VAL A 176 0.35 6.75 -15.13
N ASP A 177 0.92 6.75 -16.33
CA ASP A 177 1.83 7.82 -16.75
C ASP A 177 1.15 9.19 -16.77
N ALA A 178 -0.07 9.26 -17.31
CA ALA A 178 -0.87 10.50 -17.33
C ALA A 178 -1.19 10.98 -15.91
N LEU A 179 -1.57 10.06 -15.01
CA LEU A 179 -1.84 10.35 -13.60
C LEU A 179 -0.62 11.02 -12.96
N LEU A 180 0.54 10.37 -12.99
CA LEU A 180 1.76 10.89 -12.33
C LEU A 180 2.28 12.19 -12.97
N LYS A 181 2.06 12.36 -14.27
CA LYS A 181 2.48 13.56 -15.02
C LYS A 181 1.61 14.78 -14.73
N HIS A 182 0.31 14.59 -14.63
CA HIS A 182 -0.64 15.71 -14.57
C HIS A 182 -1.12 16.05 -13.15
N THR A 183 -0.99 15.13 -12.19
CA THR A 183 -1.32 15.43 -10.80
C THR A 183 -0.25 16.34 -10.18
N ARG A 184 -0.68 17.42 -9.54
CA ARG A 184 0.18 18.31 -8.75
C ARG A 184 0.06 17.93 -7.29
N LEU A 185 1.14 17.42 -6.72
CA LEU A 185 1.19 17.01 -5.32
C LEU A 185 1.61 18.18 -4.42
N PRO A 186 0.99 18.33 -3.24
CA PRO A 186 1.47 19.24 -2.21
C PRO A 186 2.93 18.95 -1.83
N GLY A 187 3.70 20.01 -1.52
CA GLY A 187 5.14 19.89 -1.26
C GLY A 187 5.52 19.08 -0.01
N ASP A 188 4.57 18.82 0.88
CA ASP A 188 4.70 17.99 2.07
C ASP A 188 4.41 16.50 1.82
N THR A 189 4.13 16.13 0.56
CA THR A 189 3.94 14.73 0.15
C THR A 189 5.26 13.96 0.18
N ILE A 190 5.24 12.74 0.71
CA ILE A 190 6.42 11.86 0.81
C ILE A 190 6.12 10.54 0.10
N ILE A 191 6.94 10.15 -0.87
CA ILE A 191 6.75 8.93 -1.64
C ILE A 191 8.03 8.10 -1.68
N TYR A 192 7.96 6.88 -1.15
CA TYR A 192 8.96 5.85 -1.38
C TYR A 192 8.47 4.93 -2.51
N MET A 193 9.28 4.75 -3.55
CA MET A 193 8.98 3.84 -4.65
C MET A 193 10.20 2.98 -4.95
N SER A 194 10.04 1.66 -4.98
CA SER A 194 11.13 0.73 -5.28
C SER A 194 10.74 -0.32 -6.31
N ALA A 195 11.73 -0.98 -6.91
CA ALA A 195 11.58 -2.20 -7.68
C ALA A 195 12.82 -3.06 -7.55
N GLY A 196 12.66 -4.37 -7.51
CA GLY A 196 13.79 -5.31 -7.51
C GLY A 196 14.47 -5.36 -8.87
N GLU A 197 15.81 -5.42 -8.90
CA GLU A 197 16.58 -5.46 -10.13
C GLU A 197 16.20 -6.68 -11.00
N ARG A 198 16.01 -7.85 -10.36
CA ARG A 198 15.73 -9.12 -11.07
C ARG A 198 14.31 -9.21 -11.64
N GLU A 199 13.40 -8.37 -11.19
CA GLU A 199 12.04 -8.32 -11.75
C GLU A 199 11.90 -7.39 -12.95
N LEU A 200 12.87 -6.52 -13.19
CA LEU A 200 12.79 -5.47 -14.20
C LEU A 200 13.20 -5.96 -15.59
N SER A 201 12.24 -6.27 -16.44
CA SER A 201 12.51 -6.31 -17.88
C SER A 201 12.88 -4.90 -18.41
N PRO A 202 13.54 -4.78 -19.58
CA PRO A 202 13.85 -3.47 -20.16
C PRO A 202 12.63 -2.53 -20.29
N ALA A 203 11.45 -3.10 -20.56
CA ALA A 203 10.22 -2.33 -20.64
C ALA A 203 9.72 -1.87 -19.27
N ALA A 204 9.82 -2.73 -18.24
CA ALA A 204 9.46 -2.39 -16.88
C ALA A 204 10.40 -1.33 -16.29
N ALA A 205 11.71 -1.47 -16.53
CA ALA A 205 12.71 -0.48 -16.11
C ALA A 205 12.45 0.91 -16.70
N ARG A 206 12.08 0.98 -17.99
CA ARG A 206 11.69 2.27 -18.61
C ARG A 206 10.46 2.89 -17.98
N ARG A 207 9.42 2.08 -17.65
CA ARG A 207 8.22 2.59 -16.97
C ARG A 207 8.53 3.08 -15.56
N PHE A 208 9.32 2.32 -14.82
CA PHE A 208 9.79 2.71 -13.49
C PHE A 208 10.57 4.02 -13.54
N GLY A 209 11.54 4.14 -14.44
CA GLY A 209 12.33 5.37 -14.60
C GLY A 209 11.47 6.58 -14.97
N LYS A 210 10.44 6.39 -15.81
CA LYS A 210 9.52 7.47 -16.18
C LYS A 210 8.64 7.90 -14.99
N ALA A 211 8.12 6.95 -14.23
CA ALA A 211 7.37 7.23 -13.01
C ALA A 211 8.24 7.98 -11.99
N ALA A 212 9.47 7.51 -11.75
CA ALA A 212 10.44 8.16 -10.88
C ALA A 212 10.74 9.60 -11.33
N GLN A 213 10.94 9.82 -12.63
CA GLN A 213 11.16 11.17 -13.20
C GLN A 213 9.98 12.10 -12.90
N HIS A 214 8.74 11.63 -13.07
CA HIS A 214 7.55 12.45 -12.76
C HIS A 214 7.49 12.82 -11.29
N LEU A 215 7.73 11.87 -10.37
CA LEU A 215 7.70 12.14 -8.94
C LEU A 215 8.83 13.10 -8.51
N LEU A 216 10.05 12.83 -8.92
CA LEU A 216 11.22 13.66 -8.58
C LEU A 216 11.14 15.09 -9.13
N SER A 217 10.44 15.28 -10.26
CA SER A 217 10.28 16.61 -10.86
C SER A 217 9.25 17.51 -10.17
N GLN A 218 8.48 16.98 -9.21
CA GLN A 218 7.41 17.75 -8.53
C GLN A 218 7.88 18.58 -7.33
N GLY A 219 9.14 18.42 -6.89
CA GLY A 219 9.66 19.12 -5.70
C GLY A 219 9.15 18.56 -4.37
N ILE A 220 8.58 17.36 -4.38
CA ILE A 220 8.19 16.60 -3.18
C ILE A 220 9.36 15.76 -2.65
N ALA A 221 9.26 15.26 -1.43
CA ALA A 221 10.19 14.26 -0.92
C ALA A 221 9.90 12.89 -1.58
N ALA A 222 10.70 12.51 -2.57
CA ALA A 222 10.57 11.23 -3.25
C ALA A 222 11.88 10.45 -3.21
N ASP A 223 11.81 9.17 -2.81
CA ASP A 223 12.92 8.22 -2.86
C ASP A 223 12.54 7.10 -3.83
N CYS A 224 13.18 7.07 -5.00
CA CYS A 224 12.91 6.10 -6.06
C CYS A 224 14.17 5.26 -6.30
N ARG A 225 14.12 3.97 -5.99
CA ARG A 225 15.31 3.11 -6.06
C ARG A 225 15.08 1.76 -6.70
N ILE A 226 16.12 1.22 -7.32
CA ILE A 226 16.18 -0.17 -7.73
C ILE A 226 16.97 -0.93 -6.67
N ILE A 227 16.40 -2.01 -6.14
CA ILE A 227 17.01 -2.83 -5.10
C ILE A 227 17.90 -3.88 -5.77
N PRO A 228 19.22 -3.85 -5.53
CA PRO A 228 20.14 -4.84 -6.09
C PRO A 228 19.73 -6.26 -5.70
N ASP A 229 19.77 -7.19 -6.65
CA ASP A 229 19.36 -8.59 -6.49
C ASP A 229 17.90 -8.78 -6.00
N GLY A 230 17.09 -7.73 -5.93
CA GLY A 230 15.70 -7.79 -5.48
C GLY A 230 14.82 -8.56 -6.46
N GLU A 231 13.90 -9.34 -5.92
CA GLU A 231 12.91 -10.15 -6.63
C GLU A 231 11.49 -9.71 -6.24
N HIS A 232 10.51 -10.08 -7.06
CA HIS A 232 9.09 -9.74 -6.83
C HIS A 232 8.46 -10.69 -5.79
N CYS A 233 8.83 -10.54 -4.52
CA CYS A 233 8.34 -11.40 -3.44
C CYS A 233 8.41 -10.73 -2.06
N GLU A 234 7.62 -11.27 -1.13
CA GLU A 234 7.50 -10.77 0.23
C GLU A 234 8.83 -10.78 0.99
N ALA A 235 9.69 -11.78 0.76
CA ALA A 235 11.01 -11.87 1.39
C ALA A 235 11.96 -10.74 0.97
N CYS A 236 11.78 -10.19 -0.23
CA CYS A 236 12.52 -9.01 -0.69
C CYS A 236 11.93 -7.74 -0.09
N TRP A 237 10.61 -7.57 -0.12
CA TRP A 237 9.93 -6.40 0.45
C TRP A 237 10.08 -6.29 1.97
N GLU A 238 10.18 -7.42 2.69
CA GLU A 238 10.51 -7.43 4.12
C GLU A 238 11.82 -6.68 4.41
N LYS A 239 12.84 -6.85 3.58
CA LYS A 239 14.14 -6.18 3.73
C LYS A 239 14.06 -4.66 3.52
N GLU A 240 13.02 -4.18 2.85
CA GLU A 240 12.82 -2.78 2.60
C GLU A 240 12.04 -2.06 3.70
N ILE A 241 11.44 -2.78 4.65
CA ILE A 241 10.67 -2.18 5.77
C ILE A 241 11.48 -1.07 6.48
N PRO A 242 12.75 -1.26 6.88
CA PRO A 242 13.51 -0.20 7.53
C PRO A 242 13.71 1.02 6.63
N LEU A 243 13.84 0.83 5.32
CA LEU A 243 14.08 1.90 4.36
C LEU A 243 12.85 2.78 4.20
N PHE A 244 11.72 2.18 3.82
CA PHE A 244 10.53 2.98 3.58
C PHE A 244 9.91 3.54 4.87
N LEU A 245 9.95 2.83 6.00
CA LEU A 245 9.45 3.37 7.26
C LEU A 245 10.29 4.54 7.74
N HIS A 246 11.63 4.44 7.65
CA HIS A 246 12.50 5.57 7.98
C HIS A 246 12.17 6.79 7.11
N PHE A 247 12.00 6.58 5.81
CA PHE A 247 11.69 7.66 4.86
C PHE A 247 10.29 8.26 5.09
N LEU A 248 9.26 7.41 5.23
CA LEU A 248 7.90 7.90 5.49
C LEU A 248 7.74 8.59 6.85
N MET A 249 8.54 8.25 7.85
CA MET A 249 8.48 8.83 9.18
C MET A 249 9.46 9.99 9.40
N SER A 250 10.26 10.34 8.38
CA SER A 250 11.10 11.54 8.43
C SER A 250 10.21 12.80 8.49
N LYS A 251 10.68 13.78 9.27
CA LYS A 251 9.98 15.06 9.44
C LYS A 251 10.23 15.99 8.25
#